data_62a2345bceaecf051ac8bc587d526f4d
#
_entry.id   62a2345bceaecf051ac8bc587d526f4d
#
_cell.length_a   1.000
_cell.length_b   1.000
_cell.length_c   1.000
_cell.angle_alpha   90.00
_cell.angle_beta   90.00
_cell.angle_gamma   90.00
#
_symmetry.space_group_name_H-M   'P 1'
#
loop_
_entity.id
_entity.type
_entity.pdbx_description
1 polymer ?
#
loop_
_entity_poly.entity_id
_entity_poly.type
_entity_poly.pdbx_seq_one_letter_code
_entity_poly.pdbx_strand_id
1 'polypeptide(L)'
;MGLFIGLSSCGSSKEASVGLGLAKEKSPAQIYWEANTKTRAYANGTRLNESVAANIAESDARAKMARSIEVSIRNFMGRFYQDYGKSIVNATESKSVYDVESKNEELTEQVASMVLRNISIAKYDAYLQKNGETTVHLCLEYSGGEDALADAIVKAVLNDERIKNQLSDDEKAKINQNYAELKKRAFDSLSPVK
;
A
#
# COMPACT_ATOMS: atom_id res chain seq x y z
N MET A 1 -18.02 -14.57 -50.16
CA MET A 1 -16.70 -14.17 -49.66
C MET A 1 -16.92 -12.94 -48.80
N GLY A 2 -17.21 -13.12 -47.55
CA GLY A 2 -17.56 -12.06 -46.59
C GLY A 2 -16.48 -11.93 -45.51
N LEU A 3 -15.84 -10.76 -45.47
CA LEU A 3 -14.76 -10.41 -44.59
C LEU A 3 -15.36 -9.94 -43.24
N PHE A 4 -15.25 -10.72 -42.18
CA PHE A 4 -15.58 -10.28 -40.82
C PHE A 4 -14.35 -9.60 -40.20
N ILE A 5 -14.45 -8.28 -40.06
CA ILE A 5 -13.46 -7.49 -39.28
C ILE A 5 -13.95 -7.52 -37.83
N GLY A 6 -13.28 -8.33 -37.00
CA GLY A 6 -13.50 -8.34 -35.55
C GLY A 6 -12.84 -7.14 -34.90
N LEU A 7 -13.63 -6.18 -34.43
CA LEU A 7 -13.19 -5.09 -33.55
C LEU A 7 -13.00 -5.65 -32.13
N SER A 8 -11.75 -5.88 -31.73
CA SER A 8 -11.39 -6.16 -30.35
C SER A 8 -11.49 -4.86 -29.56
N SER A 9 -12.64 -4.65 -28.93
CA SER A 9 -12.80 -3.60 -27.91
C SER A 9 -12.18 -4.08 -26.61
N CYS A 10 -10.96 -3.63 -26.29
CA CYS A 10 -10.44 -3.66 -24.94
C CYS A 10 -11.14 -2.56 -24.12
N GLY A 11 -12.37 -2.84 -23.73
CA GLY A 11 -13.09 -2.10 -22.72
C GLY A 11 -12.80 -2.73 -21.36
N SER A 12 -12.11 -2.01 -20.47
CA SER A 12 -12.07 -2.32 -19.04
C SER A 12 -13.52 -2.23 -18.54
N SER A 13 -14.23 -3.34 -18.56
CA SER A 13 -15.61 -3.43 -18.10
C SER A 13 -15.59 -3.29 -16.56
N LYS A 14 -16.03 -2.13 -16.07
CA LYS A 14 -16.58 -2.02 -14.71
C LYS A 14 -17.85 -2.88 -14.69
N GLU A 15 -17.73 -4.14 -14.33
CA GLU A 15 -18.90 -4.96 -14.04
C GLU A 15 -19.49 -4.50 -12.71
N ALA A 16 -20.43 -3.58 -12.80
CA ALA A 16 -21.31 -3.25 -11.69
C ALA A 16 -22.39 -4.33 -11.59
N SER A 17 -22.23 -5.31 -10.71
CA SER A 17 -23.29 -6.25 -10.37
C SER A 17 -24.27 -5.57 -9.43
N VAL A 18 -25.42 -5.13 -9.93
CA VAL A 18 -26.54 -4.65 -9.11
C VAL A 18 -27.31 -5.86 -8.61
N GLY A 19 -26.97 -6.36 -7.42
CA GLY A 19 -27.69 -7.47 -6.77
C GLY A 19 -28.64 -6.96 -5.67
N LEU A 20 -29.88 -7.38 -5.71
CA LEU A 20 -30.86 -7.16 -4.61
C LEU A 20 -30.48 -8.02 -3.40
N GLY A 21 -30.09 -7.38 -2.32
CA GLY A 21 -29.50 -7.86 -1.10
C GLY A 21 -29.94 -9.19 -0.52
N LEU A 22 -28.97 -10.05 -0.29
CA LEU A 22 -28.96 -11.04 0.79
C LEU A 22 -27.67 -10.80 1.61
N ALA A 23 -27.84 -10.29 2.81
CA ALA A 23 -26.79 -9.77 3.68
C ALA A 23 -25.95 -10.84 4.40
N LYS A 24 -25.54 -11.93 3.74
CA LYS A 24 -24.71 -12.98 4.33
C LYS A 24 -23.51 -13.42 3.47
N GLU A 25 -23.43 -13.05 2.21
CA GLU A 25 -22.29 -13.41 1.38
C GLU A 25 -21.31 -12.24 1.31
N LYS A 26 -20.01 -12.57 1.40
CA LYS A 26 -18.95 -11.59 1.22
C LYS A 26 -19.02 -11.03 -0.20
N SER A 27 -18.83 -9.71 -0.32
CA SER A 27 -18.77 -9.10 -1.67
C SER A 27 -17.55 -9.59 -2.44
N PRO A 28 -17.59 -9.58 -3.78
CA PRO A 28 -16.42 -9.89 -4.63
C PRO A 28 -15.20 -9.04 -4.25
N ALA A 29 -15.37 -7.76 -3.90
CA ALA A 29 -14.29 -6.90 -3.44
C ALA A 29 -13.68 -7.38 -2.12
N GLN A 30 -14.50 -7.88 -1.18
CA GLN A 30 -14.02 -8.45 0.07
C GLN A 30 -13.26 -9.75 -0.13
N ILE A 31 -13.79 -10.66 -0.96
CA ILE A 31 -13.12 -11.93 -1.31
C ILE A 31 -11.77 -11.65 -1.97
N TYR A 32 -11.73 -10.67 -2.86
CA TYR A 32 -10.50 -10.27 -3.55
C TYR A 32 -9.44 -9.73 -2.58
N TRP A 33 -9.84 -8.92 -1.59
CA TRP A 33 -8.95 -8.45 -0.54
C TRP A 33 -8.40 -9.59 0.32
N GLU A 34 -9.23 -10.52 0.75
CA GLU A 34 -8.84 -11.65 1.61
C GLU A 34 -7.78 -12.56 0.97
N ALA A 35 -7.73 -12.62 -0.35
CA ALA A 35 -6.73 -13.39 -1.08
C ALA A 35 -5.30 -12.81 -0.95
N ASN A 36 -5.15 -11.52 -0.69
CA ASN A 36 -3.85 -10.89 -0.42
C ASN A 36 -4.00 -9.61 0.42
N THR A 37 -3.95 -9.76 1.73
CA THR A 37 -4.14 -8.66 2.69
C THR A 37 -2.91 -7.77 2.87
N LYS A 38 -1.76 -8.10 2.30
CA LYS A 38 -0.54 -7.27 2.42
C LYS A 38 -0.49 -6.14 1.40
N THR A 39 -1.12 -6.33 0.24
CA THR A 39 -1.10 -5.35 -0.86
C THR A 39 -2.49 -4.84 -1.23
N ARG A 40 -3.53 -5.26 -0.51
CA ARG A 40 -4.91 -4.90 -0.78
C ARG A 40 -5.57 -4.35 0.47
N ALA A 41 -6.40 -3.32 0.29
CA ALA A 41 -7.23 -2.74 1.34
C ALA A 41 -8.69 -2.77 0.93
N TYR A 42 -9.54 -3.27 1.80
CA TYR A 42 -10.99 -3.31 1.61
C TYR A 42 -11.69 -2.37 2.56
N ALA A 43 -12.70 -1.67 2.03
CA ALA A 43 -13.66 -0.95 2.83
C ALA A 43 -15.05 -0.95 2.17
N ASN A 44 -16.05 -0.53 2.92
CA ASN A 44 -17.39 -0.30 2.41
C ASN A 44 -17.95 1.02 2.93
N GLY A 45 -18.89 1.59 2.17
CA GLY A 45 -19.63 2.77 2.56
C GLY A 45 -21.09 2.61 2.19
N THR A 46 -22.02 3.10 3.02
CA THR A 46 -23.46 3.04 2.78
C THR A 46 -24.07 4.43 2.86
N ARG A 47 -24.74 4.88 1.80
CA ARG A 47 -25.47 6.17 1.73
C ARG A 47 -26.59 6.07 0.70
N LEU A 48 -27.50 7.04 0.73
CA LEU A 48 -28.54 7.20 -0.29
C LEU A 48 -27.95 7.47 -1.68
N ASN A 49 -26.82 8.18 -1.73
CA ASN A 49 -26.11 8.48 -2.98
C ASN A 49 -24.89 7.55 -3.11
N GLU A 50 -24.83 6.80 -4.21
CA GLU A 50 -23.74 5.86 -4.51
C GLU A 50 -22.36 6.52 -4.54
N SER A 51 -22.24 7.71 -5.16
CA SER A 51 -20.96 8.42 -5.22
C SER A 51 -20.44 8.80 -3.84
N VAL A 52 -21.33 9.17 -2.91
CA VAL A 52 -20.94 9.49 -1.54
C VAL A 52 -20.52 8.21 -0.80
N ALA A 53 -21.25 7.10 -1.01
CA ALA A 53 -20.88 5.80 -0.46
C ALA A 53 -19.52 5.32 -0.97
N ALA A 54 -19.25 5.50 -2.26
CA ALA A 54 -17.98 5.17 -2.90
C ALA A 54 -16.82 6.00 -2.33
N ASN A 55 -17.00 7.31 -2.18
CA ASN A 55 -15.97 8.19 -1.61
C ASN A 55 -15.61 7.82 -0.16
N ILE A 56 -16.61 7.41 0.65
CA ILE A 56 -16.37 6.93 2.01
C ILE A 56 -15.56 5.63 1.96
N ALA A 57 -15.98 4.65 1.16
CA ALA A 57 -15.29 3.37 1.02
C ALA A 57 -13.84 3.58 0.53
N GLU A 58 -13.61 4.43 -0.45
CA GLU A 58 -12.27 4.72 -0.96
C GLU A 58 -11.39 5.40 0.10
N SER A 59 -11.91 6.41 0.80
CA SER A 59 -11.18 7.11 1.86
C SER A 59 -10.75 6.15 2.97
N ASP A 60 -11.67 5.29 3.43
CA ASP A 60 -11.38 4.31 4.47
C ASP A 60 -10.35 3.25 4.01
N ALA A 61 -10.49 2.76 2.77
CA ALA A 61 -9.53 1.81 2.21
C ALA A 61 -8.13 2.43 2.06
N ARG A 62 -8.04 3.70 1.61
CA ARG A 62 -6.76 4.44 1.54
C ARG A 62 -6.13 4.63 2.92
N ALA A 63 -6.93 4.99 3.93
CA ALA A 63 -6.44 5.15 5.29
C ALA A 63 -5.93 3.84 5.90
N LYS A 64 -6.58 2.71 5.62
CA LYS A 64 -6.12 1.38 6.03
C LYS A 64 -4.81 1.00 5.35
N MET A 65 -4.71 1.22 4.03
CA MET A 65 -3.49 0.95 3.26
C MET A 65 -2.32 1.80 3.77
N ALA A 66 -2.53 3.09 4.00
CA ALA A 66 -1.51 3.99 4.51
C ALA A 66 -0.93 3.49 5.84
N ARG A 67 -1.80 3.17 6.80
CA ARG A 67 -1.38 2.62 8.10
C ARG A 67 -0.58 1.33 7.99
N SER A 68 -0.99 0.41 7.10
CA SER A 68 -0.27 -0.85 6.88
C SER A 68 1.11 -0.61 6.27
N ILE A 69 1.21 0.30 5.29
CA ILE A 69 2.48 0.69 4.66
C ILE A 69 3.41 1.36 5.68
N GLU A 70 2.91 2.28 6.52
CA GLU A 70 3.68 2.91 7.59
C GLU A 70 4.25 1.88 8.58
N VAL A 71 3.43 0.91 9.01
CA VAL A 71 3.90 -0.19 9.88
C VAL A 71 4.96 -1.02 9.18
N SER A 72 4.78 -1.32 7.89
CA SER A 72 5.77 -2.08 7.10
C SER A 72 7.10 -1.34 6.99
N ILE A 73 7.06 -0.02 6.76
CA ILE A 73 8.25 0.84 6.70
C ILE A 73 8.94 0.88 8.06
N ARG A 74 8.22 1.09 9.17
CA ARG A 74 8.80 1.08 10.52
C ARG A 74 9.49 -0.24 10.84
N ASN A 75 8.84 -1.36 10.50
CA ASN A 75 9.40 -2.69 10.70
C ASN A 75 10.69 -2.89 9.87
N PHE A 76 10.69 -2.46 8.61
CA PHE A 76 11.87 -2.51 7.77
C PHE A 76 13.00 -1.61 8.29
N MET A 77 12.67 -0.36 8.65
CA MET A 77 13.64 0.60 9.19
C MET A 77 14.30 0.10 10.47
N GLY A 78 13.52 -0.50 11.38
CA GLY A 78 14.06 -1.09 12.60
C GLY A 78 15.13 -2.15 12.32
N ARG A 79 14.92 -3.01 11.32
CA ARG A 79 15.90 -4.01 10.88
C ARG A 79 17.09 -3.39 10.15
N PHE A 80 16.82 -2.40 9.30
CA PHE A 80 17.85 -1.67 8.56
C PHE A 80 18.84 -0.96 9.52
N TYR A 81 18.33 -0.28 10.56
CA TYR A 81 19.18 0.36 11.56
C TYR A 81 19.97 -0.63 12.44
N GLN A 82 19.49 -1.83 12.67
CA GLN A 82 20.27 -2.85 13.36
C GLN A 82 21.54 -3.23 12.60
N ASP A 83 21.49 -3.24 11.26
CA ASP A 83 22.63 -3.63 10.42
C ASP A 83 23.56 -2.47 10.09
N TYR A 84 23.01 -1.28 9.85
CA TYR A 84 23.72 -0.11 9.34
C TYR A 84 23.73 1.07 10.33
N GLY A 85 23.02 0.95 11.45
CA GLY A 85 22.77 2.07 12.37
C GLY A 85 23.97 2.53 13.18
N LYS A 86 25.04 1.74 13.29
CA LYS A 86 26.24 2.17 14.04
C LYS A 86 26.90 3.39 13.39
N SER A 87 26.87 3.49 12.08
CA SER A 87 27.36 4.67 11.35
C SER A 87 26.37 5.83 11.39
N ILE A 88 25.08 5.52 11.37
CA ILE A 88 24.01 6.53 11.41
C ILE A 88 23.93 7.22 12.78
N VAL A 89 24.15 6.48 13.88
CA VAL A 89 24.10 7.03 15.24
C VAL A 89 25.38 7.76 15.62
N ASN A 90 26.55 7.31 15.16
CA ASN A 90 27.83 7.96 15.46
C ASN A 90 28.00 9.32 14.76
N ALA A 91 27.25 9.60 13.70
CA ALA A 91 27.23 10.91 13.02
C ALA A 91 26.39 11.97 13.76
N THR A 92 25.66 11.56 14.79
CA THR A 92 24.78 12.46 15.55
C THR A 92 25.30 12.59 16.99
N GLU A 93 26.31 13.46 17.19
CA GLU A 93 26.69 13.91 18.52
C GLU A 93 25.45 14.43 19.27
N SER A 94 25.12 13.77 20.38
CA SER A 94 24.27 14.26 21.50
C SER A 94 22.90 14.87 21.12
N LYS A 95 22.06 14.17 20.38
CA LYS A 95 20.62 14.53 20.28
C LYS A 95 19.77 13.53 21.05
N SER A 96 18.76 14.04 21.74
CA SER A 96 17.88 13.26 22.60
C SER A 96 17.16 12.14 21.81
N VAL A 97 16.78 11.06 22.50
CA VAL A 97 15.97 9.95 21.93
C VAL A 97 14.72 10.48 21.22
N TYR A 98 14.14 11.58 21.68
CA TYR A 98 13.01 12.28 21.08
C TYR A 98 13.29 12.78 19.65
N ASP A 99 14.48 13.28 19.35
CA ASP A 99 14.83 13.80 18.03
C ASP A 99 14.98 12.67 16.98
N VAL A 100 15.36 11.46 17.43
CA VAL A 100 15.50 10.29 16.55
C VAL A 100 14.13 9.70 16.21
N GLU A 101 13.20 9.64 17.17
CA GLU A 101 11.84 9.17 16.95
C GLU A 101 11.07 10.10 16.01
N SER A 102 11.11 11.41 16.25
CA SER A 102 10.45 12.42 15.40
C SER A 102 10.93 12.38 13.95
N LYS A 103 12.24 12.24 13.73
CA LYS A 103 12.81 12.13 12.38
C LYS A 103 12.43 10.84 11.66
N ASN A 104 12.30 9.74 12.41
CA ASN A 104 11.86 8.47 11.87
C ASN A 104 10.38 8.49 11.49
N GLU A 105 9.54 9.23 12.23
CA GLU A 105 8.13 9.42 11.87
C GLU A 105 7.99 10.21 10.57
N GLU A 106 8.67 11.35 10.46
CA GLU A 106 8.65 12.16 9.23
C GLU A 106 9.15 11.38 8.01
N LEU A 107 10.23 10.60 8.16
CA LEU A 107 10.74 9.73 7.10
C LEU A 107 9.70 8.67 6.71
N THR A 108 9.06 8.05 7.70
CA THR A 108 8.03 7.03 7.48
C THR A 108 6.85 7.60 6.70
N GLU A 109 6.36 8.78 7.06
CA GLU A 109 5.27 9.46 6.38
C GLU A 109 5.64 9.83 4.92
N GLN A 110 6.85 10.34 4.71
CA GLN A 110 7.33 10.70 3.37
C GLN A 110 7.44 9.47 2.47
N VAL A 111 8.04 8.38 2.96
CA VAL A 111 8.16 7.11 2.22
C VAL A 111 6.77 6.52 1.95
N ALA A 112 5.88 6.52 2.95
CA ALA A 112 4.50 6.04 2.78
C ALA A 112 3.76 6.84 1.71
N SER A 113 3.89 8.16 1.70
CA SER A 113 3.28 9.04 0.68
C SER A 113 3.76 8.72 -0.74
N MET A 114 5.05 8.39 -0.91
CA MET A 114 5.58 8.00 -2.22
C MET A 114 5.04 6.64 -2.68
N VAL A 115 4.98 5.68 -1.77
CA VAL A 115 4.48 4.33 -2.06
C VAL A 115 2.98 4.35 -2.39
N LEU A 116 2.19 5.17 -1.68
CA LEU A 116 0.74 5.30 -1.88
C LEU A 116 0.32 5.80 -3.28
N ARG A 117 1.22 6.41 -4.04
CA ARG A 117 0.95 6.85 -5.42
C ARG A 117 0.65 5.70 -6.39
N ASN A 118 1.09 4.49 -6.07
CA ASN A 118 0.92 3.30 -6.92
C ASN A 118 -0.28 2.44 -6.52
N ILE A 119 -1.28 3.04 -5.87
CA ILE A 119 -2.51 2.37 -5.44
C ILE A 119 -3.66 2.73 -6.38
N SER A 120 -4.41 1.73 -6.81
CA SER A 120 -5.58 1.87 -7.66
C SER A 120 -6.76 1.03 -7.16
N ILE A 121 -7.96 1.36 -7.64
CA ILE A 121 -9.16 0.56 -7.39
C ILE A 121 -9.06 -0.71 -8.23
N ALA A 122 -9.00 -1.87 -7.56
CA ALA A 122 -8.95 -3.18 -8.18
C ALA A 122 -10.33 -3.83 -8.32
N LYS A 123 -11.21 -3.62 -7.32
CA LYS A 123 -12.58 -4.13 -7.33
C LYS A 123 -13.54 -3.09 -6.78
N TYR A 124 -14.74 -3.07 -7.37
CA TYR A 124 -15.83 -2.17 -7.00
C TYR A 124 -17.15 -2.90 -7.20
N ASP A 125 -17.95 -3.00 -6.15
CA ASP A 125 -19.28 -3.59 -6.16
C ASP A 125 -20.27 -2.65 -5.48
N ALA A 126 -21.45 -2.41 -6.08
CA ALA A 126 -22.49 -1.57 -5.50
C ALA A 126 -23.81 -2.36 -5.37
N TYR A 127 -24.45 -2.27 -4.22
CA TYR A 127 -25.68 -2.96 -3.89
C TYR A 127 -26.72 -1.98 -3.38
N LEU A 128 -27.89 -1.94 -4.04
CA LEU A 128 -29.04 -1.17 -3.56
C LEU A 128 -29.73 -1.95 -2.44
N GLN A 129 -29.86 -1.31 -1.29
CA GLN A 129 -30.55 -1.86 -0.12
C GLN A 129 -32.06 -1.63 -0.21
N LYS A 130 -32.85 -2.43 0.55
CA LYS A 130 -34.30 -2.30 0.59
C LYS A 130 -34.80 -0.96 1.11
N ASN A 131 -34.00 -0.26 1.90
CA ASN A 131 -34.28 1.09 2.42
C ASN A 131 -33.94 2.24 1.44
N GLY A 132 -33.50 1.89 0.22
CA GLY A 132 -33.10 2.86 -0.80
C GLY A 132 -31.64 3.35 -0.69
N GLU A 133 -30.88 2.91 0.31
CA GLU A 133 -29.46 3.22 0.39
C GLU A 133 -28.65 2.30 -0.52
N THR A 134 -27.51 2.80 -1.00
CA THR A 134 -26.53 2.00 -1.72
C THR A 134 -25.34 1.71 -0.82
N THR A 135 -24.97 0.43 -0.73
CA THR A 135 -23.71 -0.01 -0.12
C THR A 135 -22.69 -0.27 -1.21
N VAL A 136 -21.59 0.46 -1.16
CA VAL A 136 -20.43 0.24 -2.03
C VAL A 136 -19.38 -0.55 -1.29
N HIS A 137 -18.89 -1.61 -1.89
CA HIS A 137 -17.74 -2.39 -1.46
C HIS A 137 -16.59 -2.10 -2.43
N LEU A 138 -15.43 -1.72 -1.90
CA LEU A 138 -14.30 -1.32 -2.70
C LEU A 138 -13.03 -1.98 -2.19
N CYS A 139 -12.22 -2.50 -3.11
CA CYS A 139 -10.88 -2.97 -2.82
C CYS A 139 -9.86 -2.17 -3.61
N LEU A 140 -8.91 -1.58 -2.89
CA LEU A 140 -7.69 -0.99 -3.45
C LEU A 140 -6.59 -2.03 -3.52
N GLU A 141 -5.70 -1.90 -4.49
CA GLU A 141 -4.53 -2.74 -4.64
C GLU A 141 -3.29 -1.91 -4.97
N TYR A 142 -2.15 -2.29 -4.37
CA TYR A 142 -0.85 -1.79 -4.77
C TYR A 142 -0.40 -2.47 -6.06
N SER A 143 -0.07 -1.69 -7.08
CA SER A 143 0.33 -2.19 -8.40
C SER A 143 1.63 -2.99 -8.32
N GLY A 144 1.60 -4.23 -8.83
CA GLY A 144 2.77 -5.12 -8.90
C GLY A 144 2.95 -6.05 -7.70
N GLY A 145 2.02 -6.05 -6.72
CA GLY A 145 1.99 -7.01 -5.63
C GLY A 145 3.07 -6.80 -4.55
N GLU A 146 3.27 -7.83 -3.71
CA GLU A 146 4.14 -7.75 -2.51
C GLU A 146 5.61 -7.48 -2.87
N ASP A 147 6.11 -8.09 -3.93
CA ASP A 147 7.50 -7.94 -4.35
C ASP A 147 7.82 -6.51 -4.82
N ALA A 148 6.89 -5.89 -5.56
CA ALA A 148 7.01 -4.51 -6.00
C ALA A 148 6.84 -3.52 -4.84
N LEU A 149 5.96 -3.81 -3.87
CA LEU A 149 5.79 -3.02 -2.66
C LEU A 149 7.07 -3.04 -1.81
N ALA A 150 7.67 -4.23 -1.61
CA ALA A 150 8.93 -4.36 -0.89
C ALA A 150 10.06 -3.60 -1.55
N ASP A 151 10.20 -3.72 -2.87
CA ASP A 151 11.18 -2.99 -3.67
C ASP A 151 11.00 -1.46 -3.59
N ALA A 152 9.76 -0.99 -3.64
CA ALA A 152 9.45 0.43 -3.50
C ALA A 152 9.82 0.98 -2.13
N ILE A 153 9.57 0.23 -1.05
CA ILE A 153 9.97 0.60 0.31
C ILE A 153 11.50 0.72 0.40
N VAL A 154 12.25 -0.28 -0.08
CA VAL A 154 13.72 -0.25 -0.06
C VAL A 154 14.25 0.95 -0.84
N LYS A 155 13.77 1.15 -2.08
CA LYS A 155 14.19 2.28 -2.92
C LYS A 155 13.89 3.63 -2.28
N ALA A 156 12.71 3.79 -1.70
CA ALA A 156 12.32 5.03 -1.08
C ALA A 156 13.19 5.35 0.15
N VAL A 157 13.47 4.35 1.00
CA VAL A 157 14.37 4.51 2.16
C VAL A 157 15.80 4.82 1.71
N LEU A 158 16.34 4.10 0.74
CA LEU A 158 17.72 4.32 0.27
C LEU A 158 17.88 5.63 -0.52
N ASN A 159 16.80 6.17 -1.08
CA ASN A 159 16.81 7.45 -1.78
C ASN A 159 16.59 8.65 -0.88
N ASP A 160 16.19 8.46 0.38
CA ASP A 160 16.10 9.57 1.32
C ASP A 160 17.48 10.19 1.56
N GLU A 161 17.58 11.52 1.40
CA GLU A 161 18.85 12.23 1.51
C GLU A 161 19.47 12.15 2.91
N ARG A 162 18.65 12.05 3.96
CA ARG A 162 19.11 11.92 5.35
C ARG A 162 19.83 10.59 5.54
N ILE A 163 19.32 9.50 4.95
CA ILE A 163 19.97 8.19 4.97
C ILE A 163 21.21 8.19 4.09
N LYS A 164 21.10 8.69 2.86
CA LYS A 164 22.24 8.76 1.92
C LYS A 164 23.45 9.49 2.49
N ASN A 165 23.20 10.61 3.20
CA ASN A 165 24.26 11.46 3.75
C ASN A 165 24.91 10.87 5.00
N GLN A 166 24.28 9.89 5.64
CA GLN A 166 24.79 9.23 6.84
C GLN A 166 25.56 7.94 6.53
N LEU A 167 25.38 7.37 5.35
CA LEU A 167 26.06 6.16 4.91
C LEU A 167 27.42 6.49 4.32
N SER A 168 28.47 5.79 4.79
CA SER A 168 29.79 5.79 4.15
C SER A 168 29.76 5.12 2.78
N ASP A 169 30.76 5.36 1.95
CA ASP A 169 30.85 4.75 0.61
C ASP A 169 30.97 3.22 0.68
N ASP A 170 31.66 2.69 1.70
CA ASP A 170 31.74 1.24 1.94
C ASP A 170 30.37 0.64 2.29
N GLU A 171 29.55 1.35 3.07
CA GLU A 171 28.19 0.89 3.39
C GLU A 171 27.27 0.97 2.18
N LYS A 172 27.36 2.01 1.37
CA LYS A 172 26.65 2.10 0.09
C LYS A 172 27.01 0.95 -0.83
N ALA A 173 28.30 0.60 -0.91
CA ALA A 173 28.77 -0.53 -1.69
C ALA A 173 28.21 -1.87 -1.16
N LYS A 174 28.21 -2.09 0.16
CA LYS A 174 27.62 -3.27 0.79
C LYS A 174 26.11 -3.36 0.58
N ILE A 175 25.40 -2.23 0.70
CA ILE A 175 23.95 -2.14 0.44
C ILE A 175 23.65 -2.57 -1.00
N ASN A 176 24.43 -2.06 -1.99
CA ASN A 176 24.24 -2.43 -3.38
C ASN A 176 24.51 -3.91 -3.64
N GLN A 177 25.53 -4.49 -2.99
CA GLN A 177 25.84 -5.93 -3.09
C GLN A 177 24.74 -6.78 -2.45
N ASN A 178 24.12 -6.30 -1.37
CA ASN A 178 23.12 -7.03 -0.59
C ASN A 178 21.68 -6.58 -0.89
N TYR A 179 21.43 -5.89 -2.00
CA TYR A 179 20.11 -5.32 -2.31
C TYR A 179 18.98 -6.36 -2.30
N ALA A 180 19.26 -7.57 -2.84
CA ALA A 180 18.29 -8.66 -2.84
C ALA A 180 17.90 -9.10 -1.41
N GLU A 181 18.86 -9.11 -0.49
CA GLU A 181 18.60 -9.43 0.92
C GLU A 181 17.79 -8.31 1.60
N LEU A 182 18.10 -7.04 1.33
CA LEU A 182 17.31 -5.91 1.82
C LEU A 182 15.87 -5.96 1.33
N LYS A 183 15.67 -6.27 0.04
CA LYS A 183 14.34 -6.45 -0.54
C LYS A 183 13.58 -7.59 0.13
N LYS A 184 14.23 -8.72 0.41
CA LYS A 184 13.64 -9.84 1.15
C LYS A 184 13.23 -9.40 2.56
N ARG A 185 14.06 -8.64 3.28
CA ARG A 185 13.72 -8.12 4.61
C ARG A 185 12.55 -7.13 4.58
N ALA A 186 12.46 -6.29 3.54
CA ALA A 186 11.29 -5.44 3.33
C ALA A 186 10.04 -6.28 3.08
N PHE A 187 10.13 -7.31 2.26
CA PHE A 187 9.05 -8.27 2.02
C PHE A 187 8.57 -8.95 3.32
N ASP A 188 9.51 -9.43 4.14
CA ASP A 188 9.22 -10.03 5.44
C ASP A 188 8.68 -9.04 6.48
N SER A 189 8.80 -7.74 6.20
CA SER A 189 8.29 -6.65 7.03
C SER A 189 6.89 -6.19 6.64
N LEU A 190 6.34 -6.66 5.51
CA LEU A 190 5.02 -6.29 5.03
C LEU A 190 3.94 -6.70 6.04
N SER A 191 3.18 -5.71 6.48
CA SER A 191 2.08 -5.88 7.44
C SER A 191 0.75 -6.06 6.70
N PRO A 192 -0.12 -6.98 7.17
CA PRO A 192 -1.47 -7.11 6.61
C PRO A 192 -2.30 -5.85 6.82
N VAL A 193 -3.08 -5.47 5.82
CA VAL A 193 -4.10 -4.40 5.91
C VAL A 193 -5.31 -4.95 6.65
N LYS A 194 -5.68 -4.32 7.78
CA LYS A 194 -6.81 -4.72 8.65
C LYS A 194 -8.04 -3.84 8.43
#